data_2502777ed8213f0cf1d7bb98039972b1
#
_entry.id   2502777ed8213f0cf1d7bb98039972b1
#
_cell.length_a   1.000
_cell.length_b   1.000
_cell.length_c   1.000
_cell.angle_alpha   90.00
_cell.angle_beta   90.00
_cell.angle_gamma   90.00
#
_symmetry.space_group_name_H-M   'P 1'
#
loop_
_entity.id
_entity.type
_entity.pdbx_description
1 polymer ?
#
loop_
_entity_poly.entity_id
_entity_poly.type
_entity_poly.pdbx_seq_one_letter_code
_entity_poly.pdbx_strand_id
1 'polypeptide(L)'
;MTNEEFQRSKSFEENLKEWNLLSLEEMGESVKEGSLYVIGNGFDMLHGVRSSYYDFSRTLGKRSSVRFYLEKYLKVDDLWADFEGALGKINIEAMCQPYIIDNFLDINGAYDEDAGAAEIYMSAEMAVEPIISMSTELMDRFRKWIGSLHTNTIDRPLCNVIKDGKVLNFNYTEFVEDLYGADAGNICYIHGCRKKTDRGRQRLILGHIPGANDAAYEFEDDYSAIDNLDEHAQLLYDVQQIALQMVVEADDTLTKKCKEIIQSNQPFFDGLADIRQIVTIGHSLYPVDWDYFAEIIKCNKDRNRMQWFFGCYGNGDLERVQTFINTFGINKDQVAIFRTDTIPVTLLADNKREKSKANVKHRKVLASSEDGKWQVVREGRKVNIIDRTANSCSCSRMFLTYMSGAVFDCSGTVLLLVARGLGAG
;
A
#
# COMPACT_ATOMS: atom_id res chain seq x y z
N MET A 1 -0.40 -15.39 -35.51
CA MET A 1 -0.90 -14.23 -34.76
C MET A 1 -2.26 -14.62 -34.21
N THR A 2 -2.36 -14.73 -32.88
CA THR A 2 -3.63 -14.96 -32.20
C THR A 2 -4.47 -13.67 -32.24
N ASN A 3 -5.77 -13.75 -32.03
CA ASN A 3 -6.63 -12.55 -31.93
C ASN A 3 -6.13 -11.56 -30.86
N GLU A 4 -5.47 -12.04 -29.81
CA GLU A 4 -4.86 -11.23 -28.74
C GLU A 4 -3.60 -10.47 -29.22
N GLU A 5 -2.75 -11.07 -30.05
CA GLU A 5 -1.59 -10.39 -30.65
C GLU A 5 -2.01 -9.31 -31.66
N PHE A 6 -3.12 -9.53 -32.36
CA PHE A 6 -3.65 -8.54 -33.30
C PHE A 6 -4.29 -7.33 -32.57
N GLN A 7 -4.93 -7.53 -31.43
CA GLN A 7 -5.50 -6.43 -30.62
C GLN A 7 -4.43 -5.59 -29.92
N ARG A 8 -3.29 -6.19 -29.50
CA ARG A 8 -2.15 -5.44 -28.93
C ARG A 8 -1.47 -4.48 -29.88
N SER A 9 -1.69 -4.61 -31.18
CA SER A 9 -1.11 -3.73 -32.20
C SER A 9 -1.93 -2.46 -32.48
N LYS A 10 -3.21 -2.42 -32.04
CA LYS A 10 -4.09 -1.27 -32.23
C LYS A 10 -3.83 -0.18 -31.18
N SER A 11 -4.04 1.08 -31.57
CA SER A 11 -4.00 2.19 -30.63
C SER A 11 -5.19 2.15 -29.65
N PHE A 12 -5.08 2.86 -28.53
CA PHE A 12 -6.17 2.93 -27.56
C PHE A 12 -7.45 3.49 -28.19
N GLU A 13 -7.32 4.52 -29.01
CA GLU A 13 -8.43 5.14 -29.77
C GLU A 13 -9.11 4.17 -30.73
N GLU A 14 -8.35 3.26 -31.34
CA GLU A 14 -8.91 2.23 -32.23
C GLU A 14 -9.69 1.17 -31.47
N ASN A 15 -9.18 0.74 -30.34
CA ASN A 15 -9.86 -0.23 -29.49
C ASN A 15 -11.13 0.33 -28.83
N LEU A 16 -11.13 1.62 -28.48
CA LEU A 16 -12.31 2.30 -27.93
C LEU A 16 -13.52 2.30 -28.87
N LYS A 17 -13.30 2.26 -30.21
CA LYS A 17 -14.40 2.22 -31.20
C LYS A 17 -15.26 0.96 -31.09
N GLU A 18 -14.77 -0.08 -30.43
CA GLU A 18 -15.51 -1.32 -30.22
C GLU A 18 -16.44 -1.27 -29.01
N TRP A 19 -16.43 -0.15 -28.27
CA TRP A 19 -17.18 0.05 -27.03
C TRP A 19 -18.16 1.21 -27.13
N ASN A 20 -19.16 1.19 -26.26
CA ASN A 20 -19.99 2.37 -26.01
C ASN A 20 -19.18 3.40 -25.21
N LEU A 21 -18.58 4.35 -25.92
CA LEU A 21 -17.71 5.38 -25.36
C LEU A 21 -18.55 6.62 -25.01
N LEU A 22 -18.45 7.06 -23.76
CA LEU A 22 -19.09 8.28 -23.27
C LEU A 22 -18.02 9.34 -22.96
N SER A 23 -18.31 10.58 -23.28
CA SER A 23 -17.60 11.75 -22.74
C SER A 23 -17.90 11.91 -21.24
N LEU A 24 -17.12 12.72 -20.53
CA LEU A 24 -17.38 13.02 -19.12
C LEU A 24 -18.72 13.74 -18.90
N GLU A 25 -19.17 14.53 -19.87
CA GLU A 25 -20.45 15.23 -19.83
C GLU A 25 -21.61 14.22 -19.96
N GLU A 26 -21.57 13.37 -21.01
CA GLU A 26 -22.55 12.30 -21.21
C GLU A 26 -22.58 11.32 -20.04
N MET A 27 -21.40 11.04 -19.46
CA MET A 27 -21.26 10.22 -18.26
C MET A 27 -21.99 10.87 -17.08
N GLY A 28 -21.77 12.18 -16.86
CA GLY A 28 -22.44 12.95 -15.82
C GLY A 28 -23.97 12.98 -15.96
N GLU A 29 -24.47 13.00 -17.19
CA GLU A 29 -25.93 12.93 -17.48
C GLU A 29 -26.47 11.50 -17.28
N SER A 30 -25.68 10.48 -17.59
CA SER A 30 -26.09 9.07 -17.54
C SER A 30 -26.11 8.51 -16.12
N VAL A 31 -25.20 8.96 -15.25
CA VAL A 31 -25.09 8.49 -13.86
C VAL A 31 -26.17 9.14 -13.00
N LYS A 32 -26.86 8.32 -12.24
CA LYS A 32 -27.97 8.74 -11.36
C LYS A 32 -27.54 8.71 -9.90
N GLU A 33 -28.29 9.45 -9.08
CA GLU A 33 -28.19 9.31 -7.63
C GLU A 33 -28.48 7.87 -7.20
N GLY A 34 -27.83 7.42 -6.13
CA GLY A 34 -27.95 6.06 -5.63
C GLY A 34 -27.13 5.02 -6.40
N SER A 35 -26.22 5.43 -7.29
CA SER A 35 -25.26 4.53 -7.94
C SER A 35 -24.23 3.99 -6.95
N LEU A 36 -23.60 2.86 -7.31
CA LEU A 36 -22.41 2.35 -6.61
C LEU A 36 -21.14 2.82 -7.33
N TYR A 37 -20.26 3.48 -6.58
CA TYR A 37 -18.94 3.86 -7.06
C TYR A 37 -17.91 2.88 -6.52
N VAL A 38 -17.16 2.25 -7.43
CA VAL A 38 -15.99 1.40 -7.09
C VAL A 38 -14.74 2.21 -7.35
N ILE A 39 -14.06 2.61 -6.29
CA ILE A 39 -12.90 3.50 -6.34
C ILE A 39 -11.62 2.68 -6.11
N GLY A 40 -10.69 2.77 -7.05
CA GLY A 40 -9.38 2.13 -6.95
C GLY A 40 -8.24 3.12 -7.07
N ASN A 41 -7.01 2.63 -7.02
CA ASN A 41 -5.78 3.43 -6.96
C ASN A 41 -5.62 4.46 -8.09
N GLY A 42 -6.13 4.17 -9.27
CA GLY A 42 -6.13 5.13 -10.39
C GLY A 42 -6.90 6.42 -10.10
N PHE A 43 -7.90 6.38 -9.20
CA PHE A 43 -8.58 7.59 -8.72
C PHE A 43 -7.62 8.50 -7.94
N ASP A 44 -6.85 7.94 -7.03
CA ASP A 44 -5.86 8.70 -6.27
C ASP A 44 -4.77 9.26 -7.21
N MET A 45 -4.29 8.44 -8.14
CA MET A 45 -3.30 8.85 -9.15
C MET A 45 -3.82 9.98 -10.04
N LEU A 46 -5.09 9.94 -10.45
CA LEU A 46 -5.75 11.03 -11.20
C LEU A 46 -5.69 12.35 -10.43
N HIS A 47 -5.77 12.32 -9.10
CA HIS A 47 -5.69 13.49 -8.24
C HIS A 47 -4.26 13.82 -7.79
N GLY A 48 -3.25 13.33 -8.52
CA GLY A 48 -1.84 13.64 -8.29
C GLY A 48 -1.23 12.98 -7.06
N VAL A 49 -1.90 11.98 -6.50
CA VAL A 49 -1.35 11.18 -5.40
C VAL A 49 -0.32 10.19 -5.94
N ARG A 50 0.84 10.11 -5.32
CA ARG A 50 1.88 9.13 -5.66
C ARG A 50 1.60 7.80 -4.97
N SER A 51 0.53 7.14 -5.39
CA SER A 51 -0.01 5.94 -4.76
C SER A 51 0.23 4.65 -5.55
N SER A 52 1.06 4.69 -6.60
CA SER A 52 1.44 3.48 -7.32
C SER A 52 2.39 2.61 -6.50
N TYR A 53 2.38 1.28 -6.72
CA TYR A 53 3.36 0.39 -6.09
C TYR A 53 4.80 0.70 -6.51
N TYR A 54 5.03 1.30 -7.67
CA TYR A 54 6.34 1.88 -8.04
C TYR A 54 6.75 3.03 -7.09
N ASP A 55 5.79 3.87 -6.65
CA ASP A 55 6.10 4.91 -5.68
C ASP A 55 6.39 4.30 -4.30
N PHE A 56 5.66 3.26 -3.90
CA PHE A 56 5.97 2.49 -2.70
C PHE A 56 7.39 1.93 -2.75
N SER A 57 7.79 1.28 -3.85
CA SER A 57 9.14 0.71 -4.02
C SER A 57 10.26 1.74 -3.80
N ARG A 58 10.03 2.98 -4.25
CA ARG A 58 10.98 4.08 -4.05
C ARG A 58 11.15 4.46 -2.58
N THR A 59 10.12 4.26 -1.76
CA THR A 59 10.17 4.54 -0.32
C THR A 59 10.94 3.48 0.46
N LEU A 60 11.00 2.26 -0.02
CA LEU A 60 11.72 1.15 0.65
C LEU A 60 13.24 1.40 0.68
N GLY A 61 13.78 2.15 -0.29
CA GLY A 61 15.21 2.40 -0.36
C GLY A 61 16.01 1.19 -0.85
N LYS A 62 17.23 1.44 -1.35
CA LYS A 62 18.09 0.40 -1.97
C LYS A 62 18.69 -0.59 -0.97
N ARG A 63 18.72 -0.27 0.33
CA ARG A 63 19.30 -1.10 1.40
C ARG A 63 18.23 -1.78 2.26
N SER A 64 16.98 -1.76 1.84
CA SER A 64 15.90 -2.41 2.56
C SER A 64 15.98 -3.93 2.40
N SER A 65 15.98 -4.67 3.50
CA SER A 65 15.86 -6.13 3.53
C SER A 65 14.57 -6.57 2.83
N VAL A 66 13.45 -5.92 3.14
CA VAL A 66 12.14 -6.18 2.51
C VAL A 66 12.22 -6.07 0.99
N ARG A 67 12.79 -4.98 0.47
CA ARG A 67 12.94 -4.81 -0.98
C ARG A 67 13.82 -5.90 -1.59
N PHE A 68 14.94 -6.21 -0.93
CA PHE A 68 15.85 -7.26 -1.37
C PHE A 68 15.13 -8.62 -1.45
N TYR A 69 14.38 -9.01 -0.42
CA TYR A 69 13.65 -10.27 -0.39
C TYR A 69 12.52 -10.32 -1.43
N LEU A 70 11.74 -9.23 -1.57
CA LEU A 70 10.71 -9.14 -2.60
C LEU A 70 11.30 -9.32 -4.01
N GLU A 71 12.37 -8.58 -4.34
CA GLU A 71 12.99 -8.64 -5.67
C GLU A 71 13.74 -9.97 -5.93
N LYS A 72 14.18 -10.67 -4.87
CA LYS A 72 14.90 -11.94 -4.99
C LYS A 72 13.98 -13.14 -5.09
N TYR A 73 12.89 -13.16 -4.34
CA TYR A 73 12.08 -14.37 -4.13
C TYR A 73 10.70 -14.36 -4.79
N LEU A 74 10.28 -13.25 -5.40
CA LEU A 74 9.05 -13.24 -6.18
C LEU A 74 9.36 -13.52 -7.66
N LYS A 75 8.74 -14.58 -8.21
CA LYS A 75 8.95 -15.06 -9.60
C LYS A 75 8.08 -14.26 -10.58
N VAL A 76 8.38 -12.99 -10.79
CA VAL A 76 7.61 -12.13 -11.70
C VAL A 76 8.56 -11.18 -12.45
N ASP A 77 8.21 -10.84 -13.70
CA ASP A 77 9.01 -9.93 -14.53
C ASP A 77 8.95 -8.49 -14.00
N ASP A 78 7.77 -8.03 -13.58
CA ASP A 78 7.56 -6.71 -13.01
C ASP A 78 6.73 -6.78 -11.73
N LEU A 79 7.44 -6.86 -10.62
CA LEU A 79 6.89 -6.95 -9.28
C LEU A 79 5.93 -5.80 -8.93
N TRP A 80 6.20 -4.60 -9.43
CA TRP A 80 5.51 -3.39 -9.00
C TRP A 80 4.32 -3.01 -9.88
N ALA A 81 4.13 -3.71 -10.99
CA ALA A 81 2.95 -3.52 -11.86
C ALA A 81 1.68 -4.13 -11.24
N ASP A 82 1.79 -5.35 -10.72
CA ASP A 82 0.75 -6.07 -9.97
C ASP A 82 1.34 -6.66 -8.71
N PHE A 83 1.53 -5.81 -7.71
CA PHE A 83 2.23 -6.17 -6.48
C PHE A 83 1.48 -7.23 -5.67
N GLU A 84 0.15 -7.10 -5.56
CA GLU A 84 -0.67 -8.06 -4.81
C GLU A 84 -0.68 -9.45 -5.49
N GLY A 85 -0.81 -9.49 -6.81
CA GLY A 85 -0.69 -10.75 -7.54
C GLY A 85 0.72 -11.35 -7.47
N ALA A 86 1.76 -10.51 -7.38
CA ALA A 86 3.13 -10.96 -7.23
C ALA A 86 3.40 -11.62 -5.87
N LEU A 87 2.77 -11.14 -4.79
CA LEU A 87 2.88 -11.77 -3.46
C LEU A 87 2.43 -13.23 -3.46
N GLY A 88 1.49 -13.60 -4.36
CA GLY A 88 1.07 -14.99 -4.57
C GLY A 88 2.00 -15.83 -5.46
N LYS A 89 3.24 -15.41 -5.70
CA LYS A 89 4.22 -16.11 -6.54
C LYS A 89 5.58 -16.21 -5.85
N ILE A 90 5.56 -16.54 -4.57
CA ILE A 90 6.76 -16.69 -3.77
C ILE A 90 7.52 -17.95 -4.19
N ASN A 91 8.82 -17.84 -4.43
CA ASN A 91 9.70 -18.97 -4.65
C ASN A 91 10.21 -19.51 -3.32
N ILE A 92 9.40 -20.33 -2.66
CA ILE A 92 9.72 -20.89 -1.35
C ILE A 92 10.93 -21.83 -1.43
N GLU A 93 11.03 -22.62 -2.47
CA GLU A 93 12.19 -23.50 -2.67
C GLU A 93 13.50 -22.71 -2.71
N ALA A 94 13.57 -21.66 -3.52
CA ALA A 94 14.78 -20.82 -3.58
C ALA A 94 15.02 -20.02 -2.28
N MET A 95 14.00 -19.85 -1.45
CA MET A 95 14.10 -19.14 -0.17
C MET A 95 14.61 -20.07 0.94
N CYS A 96 14.13 -21.31 1.00
CA CYS A 96 14.37 -22.22 2.11
C CYS A 96 15.49 -23.21 1.84
N GLN A 97 15.58 -23.81 0.64
CA GLN A 97 16.51 -24.89 0.33
C GLN A 97 18.00 -24.54 0.58
N PRO A 98 18.55 -23.40 0.12
CA PRO A 98 19.97 -23.12 0.34
C PRO A 98 20.35 -23.12 1.82
N TYR A 99 19.50 -22.54 2.67
CA TYR A 99 19.77 -22.45 4.10
C TYR A 99 19.61 -23.79 4.81
N ILE A 100 18.60 -24.58 4.46
CA ILE A 100 18.39 -25.91 5.04
C ILE A 100 19.56 -26.80 4.65
N ILE A 101 19.92 -26.84 3.38
CA ILE A 101 21.01 -27.67 2.86
C ILE A 101 22.36 -27.18 3.38
N ASP A 102 22.66 -25.88 3.27
CA ASP A 102 23.96 -25.32 3.60
C ASP A 102 24.25 -25.33 5.11
N ASN A 103 23.24 -25.35 5.97
CA ASN A 103 23.42 -25.38 7.42
C ASN A 103 23.35 -26.79 8.02
N PHE A 104 22.77 -27.75 7.29
CA PHE A 104 22.68 -29.16 7.74
C PHE A 104 23.74 -30.06 7.11
N LEU A 105 24.27 -29.67 5.95
CA LEU A 105 25.41 -30.35 5.35
C LEU A 105 26.68 -29.62 5.80
N ASP A 106 27.69 -30.37 6.23
CA ASP A 106 28.98 -29.78 6.47
C ASP A 106 29.55 -29.13 5.19
N ILE A 107 30.62 -28.36 5.31
CA ILE A 107 31.30 -27.68 4.20
C ILE A 107 31.68 -28.62 3.04
N ASN A 108 31.67 -29.92 3.24
CA ASN A 108 31.96 -30.97 2.27
C ASN A 108 30.69 -31.69 1.74
N GLY A 109 29.50 -31.25 2.15
CA GLY A 109 28.22 -31.86 1.74
C GLY A 109 27.89 -33.16 2.48
N ALA A 110 28.51 -33.43 3.60
CA ALA A 110 28.15 -34.52 4.51
C ALA A 110 27.22 -34.00 5.60
N TYR A 111 26.34 -34.86 6.09
CA TYR A 111 25.51 -34.57 7.27
C TYR A 111 26.42 -34.32 8.46
N ASP A 112 26.21 -33.22 9.18
CA ASP A 112 26.80 -33.00 10.47
C ASP A 112 26.07 -33.87 11.51
N GLU A 113 26.51 -35.14 11.65
CA GLU A 113 25.95 -36.09 12.61
C GLU A 113 26.10 -35.63 14.07
N ASP A 114 26.98 -34.65 14.33
CA ASP A 114 27.24 -34.08 15.63
C ASP A 114 26.39 -32.85 15.94
N ALA A 115 25.57 -32.35 14.96
CA ALA A 115 24.73 -31.21 15.18
C ALA A 115 23.66 -31.49 16.26
N GLY A 116 23.67 -30.68 17.30
CA GLY A 116 22.65 -30.76 18.36
C GLY A 116 21.30 -30.25 17.91
N ALA A 117 20.22 -30.73 18.53
CA ALA A 117 18.86 -30.31 18.23
C ALA A 117 18.69 -28.79 18.21
N ALA A 118 19.37 -28.06 19.12
CA ALA A 118 19.31 -26.59 19.17
C ALA A 118 19.88 -25.93 17.89
N GLU A 119 20.94 -26.47 17.32
CA GLU A 119 21.55 -25.95 16.08
C GLU A 119 20.63 -26.19 14.88
N ILE A 120 20.01 -27.36 14.85
CA ILE A 120 19.03 -27.74 13.81
C ILE A 120 17.82 -26.79 13.83
N TYR A 121 17.22 -26.54 15.02
CA TYR A 121 16.13 -25.58 15.16
C TYR A 121 16.53 -24.15 14.78
N MET A 122 17.70 -23.68 15.22
CA MET A 122 18.20 -22.36 14.85
C MET A 122 18.39 -22.21 13.34
N SER A 123 18.88 -23.25 12.67
CA SER A 123 19.05 -23.26 11.22
C SER A 123 17.71 -23.17 10.48
N ALA A 124 16.68 -23.86 10.97
CA ALA A 124 15.33 -23.76 10.41
C ALA A 124 14.76 -22.35 10.57
N GLU A 125 14.89 -21.73 11.75
CA GLU A 125 14.47 -20.34 11.98
C GLU A 125 15.21 -19.37 11.03
N MET A 126 16.51 -19.55 10.84
CA MET A 126 17.31 -18.74 9.91
C MET A 126 16.88 -18.95 8.45
N ALA A 127 16.50 -20.17 8.06
CA ALA A 127 16.04 -20.47 6.71
C ALA A 127 14.73 -19.73 6.35
N VAL A 128 13.84 -19.59 7.31
CA VAL A 128 12.53 -18.95 7.10
C VAL A 128 12.49 -17.45 7.45
N GLU A 129 13.57 -16.93 8.07
CA GLU A 129 13.68 -15.51 8.43
C GLU A 129 13.32 -14.55 7.29
N PRO A 130 13.75 -14.79 6.02
CA PRO A 130 13.41 -13.91 4.91
C PRO A 130 11.89 -13.70 4.72
N ILE A 131 11.07 -14.73 4.80
CA ILE A 131 9.62 -14.59 4.63
C ILE A 131 8.96 -13.97 5.85
N ILE A 132 9.41 -14.30 7.06
CA ILE A 132 8.90 -13.73 8.31
C ILE A 132 9.22 -12.22 8.33
N SER A 133 10.46 -11.86 8.04
CA SER A 133 10.90 -10.46 7.95
C SER A 133 10.12 -9.71 6.86
N MET A 134 9.98 -10.31 5.68
CA MET A 134 9.21 -9.74 4.57
C MET A 134 7.76 -9.51 4.96
N SER A 135 7.07 -10.49 5.54
CA SER A 135 5.65 -10.37 5.90
C SER A 135 5.41 -9.33 6.99
N THR A 136 6.29 -9.29 8.00
CA THR A 136 6.16 -8.38 9.15
C THR A 136 6.55 -6.95 8.79
N GLU A 137 7.74 -6.75 8.22
CA GLU A 137 8.24 -5.40 7.88
C GLU A 137 7.50 -4.78 6.70
N LEU A 138 7.04 -5.58 5.74
CA LEU A 138 6.29 -5.11 4.58
C LEU A 138 5.08 -4.29 5.03
N MET A 139 4.27 -4.83 5.92
CA MET A 139 3.06 -4.15 6.41
C MET A 139 3.37 -2.86 7.17
N ASP A 140 4.46 -2.83 7.92
CA ASP A 140 4.88 -1.61 8.63
C ASP A 140 5.39 -0.52 7.67
N ARG A 141 6.15 -0.90 6.66
CA ARG A 141 6.60 0.02 5.60
C ARG A 141 5.42 0.52 4.78
N PHE A 142 4.50 -0.37 4.44
CA PHE A 142 3.29 -0.05 3.71
C PHE A 142 2.42 0.96 4.47
N ARG A 143 2.12 0.71 5.76
CA ARG A 143 1.36 1.66 6.60
C ARG A 143 2.02 3.03 6.69
N LYS A 144 3.35 3.08 6.82
CA LYS A 144 4.09 4.35 6.86
C LYS A 144 3.98 5.11 5.55
N TRP A 145 4.07 4.40 4.42
CA TRP A 145 3.91 4.98 3.10
C TRP A 145 2.48 5.49 2.89
N ILE A 146 1.45 4.69 3.12
CA ILE A 146 0.05 5.10 3.04
C ILE A 146 -0.22 6.34 3.90
N GLY A 147 0.33 6.38 5.13
CA GLY A 147 0.21 7.54 6.01
C GLY A 147 0.89 8.82 5.49
N SER A 148 1.79 8.70 4.52
CA SER A 148 2.50 9.83 3.91
C SER A 148 1.87 10.37 2.63
N LEU A 149 0.89 9.65 2.06
CA LEU A 149 0.24 10.04 0.82
C LEU A 149 -0.55 11.34 0.98
N HIS A 150 -0.50 12.18 -0.02
CA HIS A 150 -1.25 13.44 -0.07
C HIS A 150 -1.60 13.75 -1.53
N THR A 151 -2.72 14.40 -1.73
CA THR A 151 -3.08 14.93 -3.05
C THR A 151 -2.29 16.20 -3.37
N ASN A 152 -1.92 16.37 -4.63
CA ASN A 152 -1.27 17.58 -5.16
C ASN A 152 -2.24 18.45 -5.95
N THR A 153 -3.54 18.22 -5.87
CA THR A 153 -4.54 19.03 -6.54
C THR A 153 -5.73 19.31 -5.63
N ILE A 154 -6.46 20.38 -5.95
CA ILE A 154 -7.79 20.67 -5.42
C ILE A 154 -8.87 20.49 -6.49
N ASP A 155 -8.47 20.12 -7.71
CA ASP A 155 -9.38 19.92 -8.82
C ASP A 155 -10.33 18.75 -8.54
N ARG A 156 -11.56 18.88 -9.02
CA ARG A 156 -12.62 17.88 -8.89
C ARG A 156 -13.16 17.51 -10.28
N PRO A 157 -12.33 16.88 -11.12
CA PRO A 157 -12.68 16.65 -12.52
C PRO A 157 -13.89 15.73 -12.70
N LEU A 158 -14.24 14.96 -11.68
CA LEU A 158 -15.37 14.02 -11.68
C LEU A 158 -16.60 14.54 -10.90
N CYS A 159 -16.68 15.86 -10.62
CA CYS A 159 -17.78 16.44 -9.83
C CYS A 159 -19.16 16.25 -10.46
N ASN A 160 -19.23 16.14 -11.79
CA ASN A 160 -20.47 15.86 -12.50
C ASN A 160 -20.81 14.36 -12.57
N VAL A 161 -19.84 13.49 -12.32
CA VAL A 161 -19.96 12.03 -12.37
C VAL A 161 -20.25 11.46 -10.99
N ILE A 162 -19.51 11.88 -9.96
CA ILE A 162 -19.69 11.41 -8.58
C ILE A 162 -20.85 12.17 -7.95
N LYS A 163 -21.93 11.46 -7.68
CA LYS A 163 -23.16 11.96 -7.06
C LYS A 163 -23.40 11.22 -5.73
N ASP A 164 -24.51 11.54 -5.08
CA ASP A 164 -24.94 10.80 -3.90
C ASP A 164 -25.15 9.32 -4.22
N GLY A 165 -24.46 8.46 -3.48
CA GLY A 165 -24.48 7.03 -3.71
C GLY A 165 -23.62 6.29 -2.70
N LYS A 166 -23.53 4.98 -2.89
CA LYS A 166 -22.63 4.13 -2.09
C LYS A 166 -21.25 4.08 -2.73
N VAL A 167 -20.22 4.00 -1.90
CA VAL A 167 -18.82 3.91 -2.35
C VAL A 167 -18.18 2.65 -1.80
N LEU A 168 -17.73 1.76 -2.68
CA LEU A 168 -16.81 0.68 -2.33
C LEU A 168 -15.41 1.16 -2.64
N ASN A 169 -14.65 1.52 -1.62
CA ASN A 169 -13.33 2.11 -1.76
C ASN A 169 -12.24 1.08 -1.50
N PHE A 170 -11.47 0.78 -2.53
CA PHE A 170 -10.29 -0.09 -2.47
C PHE A 170 -9.02 0.67 -2.08
N ASN A 171 -9.07 2.02 -2.09
CA ASN A 171 -7.96 2.84 -1.65
C ASN A 171 -7.90 2.89 -0.13
N TYR A 172 -6.69 3.02 0.38
CA TYR A 172 -6.41 3.18 1.81
C TYR A 172 -6.54 4.64 2.27
N THR A 173 -7.00 5.53 1.39
CA THR A 173 -7.07 6.99 1.57
C THR A 173 -8.51 7.47 1.56
N GLU A 174 -8.73 8.61 2.20
CA GLU A 174 -10.02 9.27 2.35
C GLU A 174 -10.30 10.33 1.27
N PHE A 175 -9.54 10.37 0.18
CA PHE A 175 -9.63 11.47 -0.81
C PHE A 175 -10.98 11.59 -1.51
N VAL A 176 -11.75 10.51 -1.61
CA VAL A 176 -13.13 10.60 -2.13
C VAL A 176 -14.04 11.41 -1.21
N GLU A 177 -13.85 11.33 0.12
CA GLU A 177 -14.53 12.19 1.08
C GLU A 177 -14.03 13.63 0.97
N ASP A 178 -12.71 13.82 1.05
CA ASP A 178 -12.07 15.13 1.14
C ASP A 178 -12.30 15.99 -0.10
N LEU A 179 -12.25 15.39 -1.30
CA LEU A 179 -12.38 16.11 -2.56
C LEU A 179 -13.82 16.23 -3.02
N TYR A 180 -14.65 15.20 -2.86
CA TYR A 180 -15.99 15.16 -3.44
C TYR A 180 -17.10 15.25 -2.40
N GLY A 181 -16.76 15.28 -1.11
CA GLY A 181 -17.73 15.39 -0.03
C GLY A 181 -18.63 14.16 0.11
N ALA A 182 -18.16 12.98 -0.33
CA ALA A 182 -18.89 11.75 -0.17
C ALA A 182 -19.16 11.47 1.32
N ASP A 183 -20.39 11.07 1.65
CA ASP A 183 -20.76 10.80 3.04
C ASP A 183 -20.03 9.56 3.55
N ALA A 184 -19.27 9.73 4.63
CA ALA A 184 -18.51 8.64 5.27
C ALA A 184 -19.41 7.44 5.67
N GLY A 185 -20.70 7.68 5.96
CA GLY A 185 -21.68 6.63 6.25
C GLY A 185 -22.02 5.75 5.04
N ASN A 186 -21.78 6.25 3.84
CA ASN A 186 -22.02 5.53 2.58
C ASN A 186 -20.75 4.88 2.00
N ILE A 187 -19.59 5.01 2.66
CA ILE A 187 -18.32 4.49 2.17
C ILE A 187 -17.93 3.21 2.92
N CYS A 188 -17.68 2.14 2.18
CA CYS A 188 -17.02 0.94 2.67
C CYS A 188 -15.54 0.96 2.23
N TYR A 189 -14.63 1.15 3.17
CA TYR A 189 -13.19 0.99 2.94
C TYR A 189 -12.83 -0.49 3.07
N ILE A 190 -12.98 -1.24 1.98
CA ILE A 190 -12.92 -2.71 1.99
C ILE A 190 -11.56 -3.25 2.44
N HIS A 191 -10.48 -2.52 2.17
CA HIS A 191 -9.12 -2.87 2.57
C HIS A 191 -8.63 -2.05 3.78
N GLY A 192 -9.54 -1.37 4.47
CA GLY A 192 -9.21 -0.45 5.56
C GLY A 192 -8.80 0.95 5.06
N CYS A 193 -8.74 1.89 5.99
CA CYS A 193 -8.38 3.28 5.71
C CYS A 193 -7.35 3.80 6.71
N ARG A 194 -6.44 4.65 6.26
CA ARG A 194 -5.45 5.31 7.13
C ARG A 194 -6.07 6.31 8.10
N LYS A 195 -7.29 6.77 7.83
CA LYS A 195 -8.03 7.72 8.68
C LYS A 195 -8.25 7.11 10.06
N LYS A 196 -7.91 7.87 11.09
CA LYS A 196 -8.15 7.45 12.45
C LYS A 196 -9.62 7.65 12.79
N THR A 197 -10.30 6.59 13.19
CA THR A 197 -11.66 6.63 13.70
C THR A 197 -11.68 6.67 15.24
N ASP A 198 -12.85 6.92 15.84
CA ASP A 198 -13.03 6.86 17.30
C ASP A 198 -12.71 5.46 17.90
N ARG A 199 -12.79 4.42 17.06
CA ARG A 199 -12.41 3.04 17.39
C ARG A 199 -10.92 2.75 17.19
N GLY A 200 -10.12 3.76 16.81
CA GLY A 200 -8.70 3.64 16.55
C GLY A 200 -8.37 3.56 15.05
N ARG A 201 -7.15 3.06 14.74
CA ARG A 201 -6.72 2.86 13.35
C ARG A 201 -7.28 1.57 12.80
N GLN A 202 -7.82 1.61 11.59
CA GLN A 202 -8.23 0.39 10.89
C GLN A 202 -7.00 -0.43 10.49
N ARG A 203 -7.15 -1.76 10.48
CA ARG A 203 -6.13 -2.65 9.91
C ARG A 203 -6.16 -2.46 8.39
N LEU A 204 -5.01 -2.12 7.80
CA LEU A 204 -4.86 -2.14 6.35
C LEU A 204 -4.66 -3.58 5.88
N ILE A 205 -5.30 -3.94 4.78
CA ILE A 205 -5.27 -5.28 4.20
C ILE A 205 -4.54 -5.18 2.87
N LEU A 206 -3.42 -5.87 2.75
CA LEU A 206 -2.60 -6.00 1.56
C LEU A 206 -2.24 -7.48 1.42
N GLY A 207 -2.42 -8.04 0.24
CA GLY A 207 -2.08 -9.46 0.05
C GLY A 207 -2.60 -10.04 -1.26
N HIS A 208 -2.22 -11.30 -1.49
CA HIS A 208 -2.62 -12.10 -2.65
C HIS A 208 -3.90 -12.89 -2.40
N ILE A 209 -4.41 -13.55 -3.44
CA ILE A 209 -5.56 -14.45 -3.33
C ILE A 209 -5.21 -15.68 -2.48
N PRO A 210 -6.17 -16.23 -1.71
CA PRO A 210 -5.96 -17.47 -0.98
C PRO A 210 -5.55 -18.62 -1.91
N GLY A 211 -4.64 -19.46 -1.47
CA GLY A 211 -4.18 -20.63 -2.21
C GLY A 211 -3.21 -20.34 -3.37
N ALA A 212 -2.80 -19.08 -3.58
CA ALA A 212 -1.88 -18.74 -4.67
C ALA A 212 -0.51 -19.42 -4.55
N ASN A 213 -0.05 -19.62 -3.32
CA ASN A 213 1.24 -20.28 -3.01
C ASN A 213 1.10 -21.73 -2.54
N ASP A 214 -0.11 -22.32 -2.46
CA ASP A 214 -0.35 -23.64 -1.88
C ASP A 214 0.49 -24.74 -2.55
N ALA A 215 0.60 -24.72 -3.88
CA ALA A 215 1.43 -25.68 -4.61
C ALA A 215 2.94 -25.60 -4.28
N ALA A 216 3.40 -24.46 -3.75
CA ALA A 216 4.79 -24.31 -3.33
C ALA A 216 5.07 -24.95 -1.97
N TYR A 217 4.03 -25.31 -1.22
CA TYR A 217 4.12 -25.96 0.09
C TYR A 217 3.94 -27.49 0.00
N GLU A 218 3.59 -28.02 -1.16
CA GLU A 218 3.50 -29.47 -1.40
C GLU A 218 4.93 -30.00 -1.61
N PHE A 219 5.55 -30.50 -0.54
CA PHE A 219 6.70 -31.37 -0.67
C PHE A 219 6.17 -32.78 -0.97
N GLU A 220 6.77 -33.45 -1.94
CA GLU A 220 6.46 -34.89 -2.19
C GLU A 220 6.92 -35.68 -0.95
N ASP A 221 6.00 -35.91 -0.03
CA ASP A 221 6.22 -36.79 1.11
C ASP A 221 6.19 -38.22 0.64
N ASP A 222 7.34 -38.84 0.45
CA ASP A 222 7.42 -40.28 0.39
C ASP A 222 7.30 -40.86 1.82
N TYR A 223 6.06 -40.89 2.32
CA TYR A 223 5.74 -41.41 3.66
C TYR A 223 6.23 -42.85 3.84
N SER A 224 6.52 -43.63 2.77
CA SER A 224 7.05 -44.98 2.86
C SER A 224 8.52 -45.00 3.31
N ALA A 225 9.22 -43.89 3.18
CA ALA A 225 10.61 -43.73 3.62
C ALA A 225 10.74 -43.32 5.10
N ILE A 226 9.71 -42.67 5.67
CA ILE A 226 9.77 -42.08 7.04
C ILE A 226 9.89 -43.17 8.11
N ASP A 227 9.18 -44.30 7.96
CA ASP A 227 9.21 -45.41 8.94
C ASP A 227 10.58 -46.09 9.11
N ASN A 228 11.55 -45.77 8.23
CA ASN A 228 12.89 -46.32 8.25
C ASN A 228 14.00 -45.32 8.52
N LEU A 229 13.64 -44.07 8.89
CA LEU A 229 14.63 -43.04 9.24
C LEU A 229 15.28 -43.33 10.60
N ASP A 230 16.56 -43.06 10.70
CA ASP A 230 17.21 -43.00 12.01
C ASP A 230 16.79 -41.76 12.82
N GLU A 231 17.15 -41.72 14.10
CA GLU A 231 16.73 -40.63 15.00
C GLU A 231 17.14 -39.25 14.48
N HIS A 232 18.28 -39.12 13.82
CA HIS A 232 18.78 -37.86 13.29
C HIS A 232 17.99 -37.41 12.05
N ALA A 233 17.75 -38.34 11.13
CA ALA A 233 16.95 -38.06 9.93
C ALA A 233 15.49 -37.72 10.30
N GLN A 234 14.94 -38.39 11.32
CA GLN A 234 13.61 -38.05 11.84
C GLN A 234 13.58 -36.61 12.43
N LEU A 235 14.61 -36.22 13.20
CA LEU A 235 14.70 -34.86 13.74
C LEU A 235 14.79 -33.81 12.62
N LEU A 236 15.56 -34.06 11.57
CA LEU A 236 15.65 -33.15 10.41
C LEU A 236 14.30 -33.00 9.72
N TYR A 237 13.59 -34.10 9.49
CA TYR A 237 12.25 -34.07 8.91
C TYR A 237 11.30 -33.25 9.77
N ASP A 238 11.24 -33.50 11.07
CA ASP A 238 10.37 -32.75 11.99
C ASP A 238 10.68 -31.23 11.97
N VAL A 239 11.94 -30.86 11.93
CA VAL A 239 12.35 -29.45 11.87
C VAL A 239 12.01 -28.81 10.51
N GLN A 240 12.12 -29.56 9.42
CA GLN A 240 11.65 -29.09 8.10
C GLN A 240 10.15 -28.84 8.09
N GLN A 241 9.36 -29.72 8.70
CA GLN A 241 7.91 -29.50 8.84
C GLN A 241 7.59 -28.25 9.67
N ILE A 242 8.33 -28.02 10.75
CA ILE A 242 8.18 -26.79 11.55
C ILE A 242 8.54 -25.54 10.73
N ALA A 243 9.66 -25.57 9.99
CA ALA A 243 10.03 -24.46 9.11
C ALA A 243 8.96 -24.18 8.05
N LEU A 244 8.43 -25.22 7.43
CA LEU A 244 7.34 -25.11 6.46
C LEU A 244 6.09 -24.50 7.09
N GLN A 245 5.70 -24.95 8.29
CA GLN A 245 4.58 -24.37 9.01
C GLN A 245 4.77 -22.87 9.27
N MET A 246 5.98 -22.44 9.65
CA MET A 246 6.29 -21.02 9.84
C MET A 246 6.17 -20.21 8.55
N VAL A 247 6.55 -20.79 7.41
CA VAL A 247 6.39 -20.18 6.08
C VAL A 247 4.91 -20.01 5.73
N VAL A 248 4.11 -21.06 5.94
CA VAL A 248 2.65 -21.03 5.70
C VAL A 248 1.98 -19.95 6.56
N GLU A 249 2.34 -19.86 7.84
CA GLU A 249 1.81 -18.83 8.74
C GLU A 249 2.21 -17.42 8.32
N ALA A 250 3.45 -17.22 7.86
CA ALA A 250 3.90 -15.94 7.35
C ALA A 250 3.16 -15.55 6.06
N ASP A 251 2.96 -16.49 5.14
CA ASP A 251 2.19 -16.29 3.91
C ASP A 251 0.71 -15.99 4.17
N ASP A 252 0.10 -16.67 5.14
CA ASP A 252 -1.29 -16.39 5.56
C ASP A 252 -1.48 -14.93 6.01
N THR A 253 -0.45 -14.31 6.58
CA THR A 253 -0.49 -12.88 6.93
C THR A 253 -0.53 -11.95 5.71
N LEU A 254 -0.07 -12.44 4.55
CA LEU A 254 -0.06 -11.74 3.26
C LEU A 254 -1.21 -12.20 2.35
N THR A 255 -2.12 -13.00 2.87
CA THR A 255 -3.28 -13.50 2.13
C THR A 255 -4.50 -12.61 2.35
N LYS A 256 -5.14 -12.23 1.25
CA LYS A 256 -6.37 -11.43 1.26
C LYS A 256 -7.59 -12.34 1.42
N LYS A 257 -8.08 -12.48 2.64
CA LYS A 257 -9.24 -13.31 3.00
C LYS A 257 -10.56 -12.66 2.60
N CYS A 258 -10.81 -12.54 1.29
CA CYS A 258 -11.94 -11.77 0.72
C CYS A 258 -13.29 -12.20 1.31
N LYS A 259 -13.53 -13.49 1.53
CA LYS A 259 -14.78 -14.00 2.12
C LYS A 259 -15.02 -13.48 3.53
N GLU A 260 -14.00 -13.47 4.38
CA GLU A 260 -14.09 -12.94 5.75
C GLU A 260 -14.29 -11.42 5.74
N ILE A 261 -13.61 -10.72 4.81
CA ILE A 261 -13.75 -9.28 4.63
C ILE A 261 -15.18 -8.93 4.18
N ILE A 262 -15.74 -9.66 3.23
CA ILE A 262 -17.13 -9.50 2.78
C ILE A 262 -18.09 -9.74 3.93
N GLN A 263 -17.94 -10.84 4.67
CA GLN A 263 -18.78 -11.16 5.83
C GLN A 263 -18.74 -10.04 6.90
N SER A 264 -17.57 -9.49 7.15
CA SER A 264 -17.40 -8.37 8.10
C SER A 264 -18.07 -7.07 7.64
N ASN A 265 -18.31 -6.93 6.34
CA ASN A 265 -18.95 -5.77 5.69
C ASN A 265 -20.32 -6.12 5.10
N GLN A 266 -20.94 -7.23 5.49
CA GLN A 266 -22.20 -7.72 4.95
C GLN A 266 -23.31 -6.66 4.90
N PRO A 267 -23.50 -5.80 5.94
CA PRO A 267 -24.55 -4.75 5.89
C PRO A 267 -24.37 -3.75 4.72
N PHE A 268 -23.13 -3.51 4.29
CA PHE A 268 -22.89 -2.68 3.11
C PHE A 268 -23.35 -3.39 1.84
N PHE A 269 -22.97 -4.67 1.66
CA PHE A 269 -23.34 -5.46 0.49
C PHE A 269 -24.84 -5.72 0.41
N ASP A 270 -25.52 -6.00 1.51
CA ASP A 270 -26.98 -6.15 1.59
C ASP A 270 -27.70 -4.86 1.12
N GLY A 271 -27.11 -3.71 1.42
CA GLY A 271 -27.60 -2.42 0.95
C GLY A 271 -27.43 -2.17 -0.55
N LEU A 272 -26.84 -3.09 -1.34
CA LEU A 272 -26.66 -2.97 -2.79
C LEU A 272 -27.78 -3.66 -3.60
N ALA A 273 -28.78 -4.23 -2.94
CA ALA A 273 -29.82 -5.06 -3.56
C ALA A 273 -30.58 -4.36 -4.71
N ASP A 274 -30.74 -3.06 -4.63
CA ASP A 274 -31.51 -2.25 -5.60
C ASP A 274 -30.63 -1.32 -6.46
N ILE A 275 -29.29 -1.44 -6.38
CA ILE A 275 -28.35 -0.67 -7.20
C ILE A 275 -28.55 -1.02 -8.67
N ARG A 276 -28.63 0.01 -9.52
CA ARG A 276 -28.84 -0.12 -10.97
C ARG A 276 -27.61 0.26 -11.79
N GLN A 277 -26.72 1.03 -11.22
CA GLN A 277 -25.55 1.53 -11.93
C GLN A 277 -24.30 1.36 -11.06
N ILE A 278 -23.26 0.87 -11.68
CA ILE A 278 -21.92 0.70 -11.07
C ILE A 278 -20.94 1.49 -11.88
N VAL A 279 -20.22 2.40 -11.22
CA VAL A 279 -19.22 3.26 -11.84
C VAL A 279 -17.86 2.88 -11.25
N THR A 280 -16.97 2.35 -12.06
CA THR A 280 -15.60 2.03 -11.63
C THR A 280 -14.65 3.15 -12.04
N ILE A 281 -13.88 3.67 -11.09
CA ILE A 281 -12.95 4.77 -11.31
C ILE A 281 -11.57 4.36 -10.79
N GLY A 282 -10.65 4.11 -11.73
CA GLY A 282 -9.27 3.79 -11.40
C GLY A 282 -9.06 2.46 -10.67
N HIS A 283 -10.00 1.54 -10.79
CA HIS A 283 -9.86 0.17 -10.26
C HIS A 283 -9.25 -0.73 -11.34
N SER A 284 -8.29 -1.57 -10.95
CA SER A 284 -7.53 -2.41 -11.87
C SER A 284 -8.29 -3.63 -12.40
N LEU A 285 -9.37 -4.04 -11.74
CA LEU A 285 -10.17 -5.25 -12.04
C LEU A 285 -9.35 -6.55 -12.04
N TYR A 286 -8.26 -6.62 -11.27
CA TYR A 286 -7.48 -7.85 -11.13
C TYR A 286 -8.25 -8.93 -10.36
N PRO A 287 -7.96 -10.22 -10.62
CA PRO A 287 -8.65 -11.36 -10.00
C PRO A 287 -8.63 -11.36 -8.47
N VAL A 288 -7.64 -10.76 -7.85
CA VAL A 288 -7.51 -10.64 -6.39
C VAL A 288 -8.71 -9.97 -5.71
N ASP A 289 -9.48 -9.18 -6.45
CA ASP A 289 -10.63 -8.44 -5.95
C ASP A 289 -11.98 -8.97 -6.52
N TRP A 290 -11.97 -10.02 -7.31
CA TRP A 290 -13.18 -10.50 -7.99
C TRP A 290 -14.26 -11.03 -7.04
N ASP A 291 -13.90 -11.55 -5.88
CA ASP A 291 -14.87 -12.01 -4.88
C ASP A 291 -15.81 -10.88 -4.44
N TYR A 292 -15.33 -9.64 -4.34
CA TYR A 292 -16.17 -8.48 -4.00
C TYR A 292 -17.18 -8.16 -5.10
N PHE A 293 -16.78 -8.26 -6.35
CA PHE A 293 -17.69 -8.06 -7.49
C PHE A 293 -18.70 -9.20 -7.62
N ALA A 294 -18.29 -10.43 -7.34
CA ALA A 294 -19.20 -11.58 -7.28
C ALA A 294 -20.29 -11.34 -6.22
N GLU A 295 -19.92 -10.82 -5.04
CA GLU A 295 -20.90 -10.50 -3.99
C GLU A 295 -21.83 -9.34 -4.38
N ILE A 296 -21.30 -8.28 -5.02
CA ILE A 296 -22.15 -7.17 -5.56
C ILE A 296 -23.21 -7.72 -6.51
N ILE A 297 -22.79 -8.59 -7.45
CA ILE A 297 -23.70 -9.19 -8.46
C ILE A 297 -24.71 -10.12 -7.77
N LYS A 298 -24.27 -10.91 -6.80
CA LYS A 298 -25.11 -11.86 -6.07
C LYS A 298 -26.16 -11.16 -5.20
N CYS A 299 -25.79 -10.08 -4.52
CA CYS A 299 -26.70 -9.34 -3.66
C CYS A 299 -27.75 -8.53 -4.46
N ASN A 300 -27.51 -8.25 -5.74
CA ASN A 300 -28.42 -7.47 -6.57
C ASN A 300 -29.63 -8.28 -7.01
N LYS A 301 -30.84 -7.71 -6.86
CA LYS A 301 -32.12 -8.35 -7.23
C LYS A 301 -32.33 -8.50 -8.73
N ASP A 302 -31.67 -7.67 -9.54
CA ASP A 302 -31.88 -7.63 -10.99
C ASP A 302 -30.58 -7.33 -11.75
N ARG A 303 -29.67 -8.30 -11.69
CA ARG A 303 -28.35 -8.20 -12.32
C ARG A 303 -28.39 -7.91 -13.82
N ASN A 304 -29.45 -8.35 -14.50
CA ASN A 304 -29.59 -8.15 -15.94
C ASN A 304 -29.91 -6.72 -16.34
N ARG A 305 -30.31 -5.86 -15.39
CA ARG A 305 -30.55 -4.43 -15.60
C ARG A 305 -29.47 -3.53 -15.03
N MET A 306 -28.43 -4.13 -14.45
CA MET A 306 -27.28 -3.36 -13.97
C MET A 306 -26.52 -2.79 -15.16
N GLN A 307 -26.21 -1.50 -15.09
CA GLN A 307 -25.36 -0.82 -16.06
C GLN A 307 -23.97 -0.60 -15.44
N TRP A 308 -22.95 -0.86 -16.22
CA TRP A 308 -21.56 -0.78 -15.80
C TRP A 308 -20.85 0.32 -16.57
N PHE A 309 -20.21 1.22 -15.85
CA PHE A 309 -19.42 2.30 -16.41
C PHE A 309 -17.98 2.15 -15.95
N PHE A 310 -17.07 1.92 -16.90
CA PHE A 310 -15.67 1.71 -16.59
C PHE A 310 -14.82 2.89 -17.03
N GLY A 311 -14.11 3.51 -16.08
CA GLY A 311 -13.09 4.51 -16.35
C GLY A 311 -11.78 3.83 -16.80
N CYS A 312 -11.36 4.07 -18.04
CA CYS A 312 -10.19 3.47 -18.64
C CYS A 312 -9.12 4.52 -18.96
N TYR A 313 -7.87 4.20 -18.62
CA TYR A 313 -6.70 5.03 -18.89
C TYR A 313 -5.94 4.59 -20.14
N GLY A 314 -6.00 3.32 -20.51
CA GLY A 314 -5.29 2.77 -21.66
C GLY A 314 -5.77 1.37 -22.07
N ASN A 315 -5.08 0.77 -23.03
CA ASN A 315 -5.42 -0.54 -23.59
C ASN A 315 -5.47 -1.63 -22.52
N GLY A 316 -4.54 -1.63 -21.56
CA GLY A 316 -4.53 -2.62 -20.50
C GLY A 316 -5.80 -2.59 -19.62
N ASP A 317 -6.45 -1.43 -19.46
CA ASP A 317 -7.74 -1.35 -18.77
C ASP A 317 -8.85 -1.98 -19.61
N LEU A 318 -8.90 -1.72 -20.92
CA LEU A 318 -9.88 -2.34 -21.82
C LEU A 318 -9.76 -3.87 -21.85
N GLU A 319 -8.54 -4.40 -21.88
CA GLU A 319 -8.29 -5.84 -21.82
C GLU A 319 -8.82 -6.45 -20.52
N ARG A 320 -8.60 -5.77 -19.38
CA ARG A 320 -9.12 -6.21 -18.08
C ARG A 320 -10.64 -6.09 -17.99
N VAL A 321 -11.23 -5.01 -18.53
CA VAL A 321 -12.69 -4.89 -18.64
C VAL A 321 -13.26 -6.03 -19.47
N GLN A 322 -12.67 -6.36 -20.63
CA GLN A 322 -13.13 -7.46 -21.48
C GLN A 322 -13.07 -8.80 -20.74
N THR A 323 -11.95 -9.07 -20.04
CA THR A 323 -11.80 -10.28 -19.22
C THR A 323 -12.84 -10.33 -18.11
N PHE A 324 -13.04 -9.21 -17.40
CA PHE A 324 -14.00 -9.09 -16.33
C PHE A 324 -15.44 -9.36 -16.78
N ILE A 325 -15.91 -8.71 -17.85
CA ILE A 325 -17.29 -8.90 -18.33
C ILE A 325 -17.51 -10.32 -18.84
N ASN A 326 -16.51 -10.94 -19.47
CA ASN A 326 -16.58 -12.34 -19.90
C ASN A 326 -16.70 -13.29 -18.70
N THR A 327 -15.90 -13.08 -17.66
CA THR A 327 -15.89 -13.91 -16.44
C THR A 327 -17.22 -13.84 -15.69
N PHE A 328 -17.82 -12.65 -15.57
CA PHE A 328 -19.06 -12.46 -14.85
C PHE A 328 -20.32 -12.59 -15.72
N GLY A 329 -20.17 -12.86 -17.01
CA GLY A 329 -21.28 -12.99 -17.95
C GLY A 329 -22.08 -11.69 -18.12
N ILE A 330 -21.41 -10.53 -18.07
CA ILE A 330 -22.02 -9.21 -18.23
C ILE A 330 -22.18 -8.95 -19.73
N ASN A 331 -23.40 -8.60 -20.16
CA ASN A 331 -23.64 -8.29 -21.56
C ASN A 331 -22.97 -6.96 -21.93
N LYS A 332 -22.30 -6.90 -23.08
CA LYS A 332 -21.63 -5.70 -23.58
C LYS A 332 -22.59 -4.50 -23.74
N ASP A 333 -23.86 -4.75 -23.98
CA ASP A 333 -24.90 -3.70 -24.05
C ASP A 333 -25.17 -3.01 -22.69
N GLN A 334 -24.75 -3.64 -21.59
CA GLN A 334 -24.83 -3.08 -20.23
C GLN A 334 -23.59 -2.25 -19.87
N VAL A 335 -22.60 -2.15 -20.78
CA VAL A 335 -21.30 -1.58 -20.50
C VAL A 335 -21.09 -0.29 -21.29
N ALA A 336 -20.63 0.74 -20.60
CA ALA A 336 -20.08 1.94 -21.20
C ALA A 336 -18.68 2.21 -20.66
N ILE A 337 -17.85 2.79 -21.52
CA ILE A 337 -16.48 3.21 -21.19
C ILE A 337 -16.42 4.73 -21.17
N PHE A 338 -15.64 5.29 -20.26
CA PHE A 338 -15.22 6.69 -20.31
C PHE A 338 -13.71 6.81 -20.11
N ARG A 339 -13.13 7.82 -20.74
CA ARG A 339 -11.66 8.03 -20.70
C ARG A 339 -11.24 8.76 -19.44
N THR A 340 -10.23 8.25 -18.76
CA THR A 340 -9.59 8.91 -17.62
C THR A 340 -8.22 9.51 -17.96
N ASP A 341 -7.59 9.08 -19.06
CA ASP A 341 -6.30 9.57 -19.53
C ASP A 341 -6.34 11.00 -20.08
N THR A 342 -7.50 11.45 -20.54
CA THR A 342 -7.71 12.80 -21.08
C THR A 342 -8.25 13.81 -20.08
N ILE A 343 -8.48 13.40 -18.83
CA ILE A 343 -8.99 14.29 -17.79
C ILE A 343 -7.90 15.27 -17.37
N PRO A 344 -8.06 16.58 -17.62
CA PRO A 344 -7.07 17.56 -17.22
C PRO A 344 -7.14 17.78 -15.70
N VAL A 345 -5.99 17.71 -15.04
CA VAL A 345 -5.84 18.00 -13.61
C VAL A 345 -4.66 18.96 -13.44
N THR A 346 -4.91 20.07 -12.74
CA THR A 346 -3.87 21.04 -12.42
C THR A 346 -3.15 20.59 -11.15
N LEU A 347 -1.94 20.08 -11.31
CA LEU A 347 -1.11 19.74 -10.16
C LEU A 347 -0.55 21.01 -9.53
N LEU A 348 -0.73 21.15 -8.23
CA LEU A 348 -0.07 22.20 -7.46
C LEU A 348 1.44 21.98 -7.56
N ALA A 349 2.18 23.06 -7.85
CA ALA A 349 3.64 23.00 -7.87
C ALA A 349 4.14 22.40 -6.56
N ASP A 350 5.03 21.40 -6.67
CA ASP A 350 5.67 20.79 -5.50
C ASP A 350 6.33 21.89 -4.67
N ASN A 351 5.63 22.41 -3.67
CA ASN A 351 6.10 23.44 -2.74
C ASN A 351 7.19 22.86 -1.80
N LYS A 352 8.08 22.01 -2.32
CA LYS A 352 9.31 21.63 -1.60
C LYS A 352 10.18 22.85 -1.27
N ARG A 353 10.10 23.91 -2.08
CA ARG A 353 10.77 25.20 -1.77
C ARG A 353 9.97 26.08 -0.82
N GLU A 354 8.66 26.01 -0.80
CA GLU A 354 7.84 26.77 0.14
C GLU A 354 7.64 26.06 1.49
N LYS A 355 7.59 24.72 1.55
CA LYS A 355 7.69 24.01 2.85
C LYS A 355 9.06 24.14 3.49
N SER A 356 10.13 24.43 2.76
CA SER A 356 11.37 24.94 3.37
C SER A 356 11.24 26.38 3.87
N LYS A 357 10.29 27.17 3.36
CA LYS A 357 9.96 28.52 3.84
C LYS A 357 8.76 28.53 4.78
N ALA A 358 7.77 27.68 4.63
CA ALA A 358 6.62 27.52 5.53
C ALA A 358 6.88 26.54 6.70
N ASN A 359 7.95 25.79 6.72
CA ASN A 359 8.68 25.44 7.92
C ASN A 359 9.40 26.74 8.40
N VAL A 360 8.67 27.79 8.56
CA VAL A 360 8.91 28.76 9.63
C VAL A 360 8.75 27.92 10.89
N LYS A 361 9.80 27.15 11.17
CA LYS A 361 10.03 26.47 12.43
C LYS A 361 9.59 27.49 13.45
N HIS A 362 8.70 27.12 14.33
CA HIS A 362 8.27 27.94 15.42
C HIS A 362 9.53 28.56 16.04
N ARG A 363 9.81 29.77 15.58
CA ARG A 363 10.96 30.55 15.99
C ARG A 363 10.58 31.14 17.32
N LYS A 364 11.09 30.58 18.40
CA LYS A 364 10.83 31.04 19.74
C LYS A 364 12.02 31.88 20.19
N VAL A 365 11.83 33.15 20.42
CA VAL A 365 12.84 33.99 21.08
C VAL A 365 12.92 33.53 22.53
N LEU A 366 14.09 33.10 22.94
CA LEU A 366 14.38 32.62 24.31
C LEU A 366 14.85 33.77 25.21
N ALA A 367 15.65 34.68 24.66
CA ALA A 367 16.14 35.88 25.34
C ALA A 367 16.51 36.94 24.33
N SER A 368 16.49 38.23 24.78
CA SER A 368 16.99 39.38 24.03
C SER A 368 17.86 40.19 24.98
N SER A 369 18.94 40.79 24.45
CA SER A 369 19.72 41.79 25.21
C SER A 369 18.88 43.04 25.49
N GLU A 370 19.21 43.80 26.55
CA GLU A 370 18.48 45.03 26.94
C GLU A 370 18.48 46.08 25.83
N ASP A 371 19.58 46.19 25.08
CA ASP A 371 19.72 47.10 23.94
C ASP A 371 19.02 46.59 22.67
N GLY A 372 18.41 45.38 22.70
CA GLY A 372 17.73 44.74 21.57
C GLY A 372 18.64 44.31 20.43
N LYS A 373 19.95 44.43 20.58
CA LYS A 373 20.94 44.12 19.54
C LYS A 373 21.11 42.65 19.29
N TRP A 374 21.01 41.84 20.33
CA TRP A 374 21.18 40.40 20.27
C TRP A 374 19.91 39.64 20.65
N GLN A 375 19.63 38.56 19.96
CA GLN A 375 18.56 37.62 20.30
C GLN A 375 19.05 36.19 20.28
N VAL A 376 18.65 35.42 21.30
CA VAL A 376 18.77 33.96 21.31
C VAL A 376 17.46 33.36 20.83
N VAL A 377 17.51 32.65 19.75
CA VAL A 377 16.33 32.12 19.07
C VAL A 377 16.43 30.60 18.94
N ARG A 378 15.39 29.91 19.36
CA ARG A 378 15.24 28.47 19.14
C ARG A 378 14.48 28.20 17.86
N GLU A 379 15.05 27.39 16.96
CA GLU A 379 14.44 26.92 15.74
C GLU A 379 14.47 25.37 15.72
N GLY A 380 13.38 24.75 16.18
CA GLY A 380 13.33 23.30 16.39
C GLY A 380 14.32 22.82 17.47
N ARG A 381 15.31 21.99 17.11
CA ARG A 381 16.39 21.54 18.02
C ARG A 381 17.64 22.41 18.01
N LYS A 382 17.67 23.50 17.23
CA LYS A 382 18.81 24.40 17.13
C LYS A 382 18.56 25.68 17.92
N VAL A 383 19.59 26.19 18.55
CA VAL A 383 19.58 27.49 19.19
C VAL A 383 20.60 28.38 18.45
N ASN A 384 20.16 29.55 18.00
CA ASN A 384 20.96 30.49 17.25
C ASN A 384 21.03 31.81 18.01
N ILE A 385 22.18 32.49 18.00
CA ILE A 385 22.34 33.86 18.48
C ILE A 385 22.34 34.73 17.23
N ILE A 386 21.47 35.75 17.22
CA ILE A 386 21.25 36.62 16.07
C ILE A 386 21.61 38.04 16.46
N ASP A 387 22.53 38.63 15.71
CA ASP A 387 22.77 40.10 15.75
C ASP A 387 21.74 40.80 14.86
N ARG A 388 20.89 41.59 15.45
CA ARG A 388 19.83 42.33 14.72
C ARG A 388 20.33 43.58 14.00
N THR A 389 21.54 44.05 14.32
CA THR A 389 22.12 45.23 13.68
C THR A 389 22.93 44.88 12.43
N ALA A 390 23.45 43.67 12.37
CA ALA A 390 24.12 43.16 11.19
C ALA A 390 23.11 42.31 10.37
N ASN A 391 22.86 42.67 9.11
CA ASN A 391 22.06 41.88 8.20
C ASN A 391 22.71 40.51 7.86
N SER A 392 23.68 40.05 8.65
CA SER A 392 24.43 38.81 8.50
C SER A 392 24.30 37.94 9.77
N CYS A 393 23.96 36.68 9.59
CA CYS A 393 23.94 35.68 10.66
C CYS A 393 25.38 35.29 11.03
N SER A 394 25.91 35.75 12.13
CA SER A 394 27.13 35.21 12.72
C SER A 394 26.77 33.93 13.47
N CYS A 395 26.96 32.78 12.80
CA CYS A 395 26.63 31.46 13.37
C CYS A 395 27.77 30.89 14.18
N SER A 396 27.63 30.88 15.52
CA SER A 396 28.26 29.82 16.32
C SER A 396 27.25 28.68 16.49
N ARG A 397 27.44 27.59 15.75
CA ARG A 397 26.56 26.42 15.85
C ARG A 397 26.87 25.64 17.12
N MET A 398 26.02 25.77 18.12
CA MET A 398 26.03 24.90 19.28
C MET A 398 24.87 23.89 19.18
N PHE A 399 25.18 22.61 19.14
CA PHE A 399 24.18 21.54 19.24
C PHE A 399 23.88 21.27 20.71
N LEU A 400 22.74 21.74 21.20
CA LEU A 400 22.28 21.46 22.56
C LEU A 400 20.96 20.70 22.49
N THR A 401 20.98 19.49 23.05
CA THR A 401 19.86 18.56 22.98
C THR A 401 18.67 18.92 23.87
N TYR A 402 18.89 19.72 24.93
CA TYR A 402 17.84 20.19 25.84
C TYR A 402 18.18 21.56 26.42
N MET A 403 17.43 22.59 26.02
CA MET A 403 17.47 23.88 26.67
C MET A 403 16.05 24.38 27.00
N SER A 404 15.83 24.78 28.24
CA SER A 404 14.58 25.40 28.70
C SER A 404 14.59 26.94 28.72
N GLY A 405 15.76 27.58 28.70
CA GLY A 405 15.88 29.05 28.69
C GLY A 405 17.31 29.52 28.40
N ALA A 406 17.43 30.77 28.05
CA ALA A 406 18.70 31.49 27.93
C ALA A 406 18.54 32.90 28.54
N VAL A 407 19.56 33.39 29.20
CA VAL A 407 19.58 34.73 29.83
C VAL A 407 20.88 35.43 29.42
N PHE A 408 20.80 36.75 29.15
CA PHE A 408 21.97 37.61 28.99
C PHE A 408 22.39 38.16 30.33
N ASP A 409 23.69 38.19 30.61
CA ASP A 409 24.22 38.98 31.75
C ASP A 409 24.27 40.47 31.42
N CYS A 410 24.60 41.30 32.44
CA CYS A 410 24.69 42.72 32.28
C CYS A 410 25.84 43.21 31.38
N SER A 411 26.73 42.31 30.96
CA SER A 411 27.80 42.58 29.97
C SER A 411 27.39 42.20 28.55
N GLY A 412 26.18 41.65 28.35
CA GLY A 412 25.69 41.12 27.06
C GLY A 412 26.20 39.71 26.77
N THR A 413 26.81 39.05 27.73
CA THR A 413 27.25 37.66 27.59
C THR A 413 26.06 36.72 27.73
N VAL A 414 25.96 35.73 26.83
CA VAL A 414 24.88 34.75 26.86
C VAL A 414 25.15 33.68 27.90
N LEU A 415 24.36 33.68 28.96
CA LEU A 415 24.35 32.61 29.96
C LEU A 415 23.34 31.51 29.54
N LEU A 416 23.82 30.33 29.23
CA LEU A 416 23.01 29.21 28.82
C LEU A 416 22.64 28.35 30.05
N LEU A 417 21.36 28.43 30.46
CA LEU A 417 20.82 27.57 31.50
C LEU A 417 20.41 26.19 30.92
N VAL A 418 21.18 25.19 31.28
CA VAL A 418 20.86 23.80 30.99
C VAL A 418 20.07 23.22 32.16
N ALA A 419 18.75 23.04 31.99
CA ALA A 419 17.98 22.28 32.94
C ALA A 419 18.25 20.79 32.71
N ARG A 420 19.01 20.16 33.62
CA ARG A 420 19.01 18.68 33.73
C ARG A 420 17.67 18.28 34.29
N GLY A 421 16.83 17.63 33.47
CA GLY A 421 15.71 16.88 33.98
C GLY A 421 16.21 15.72 34.83
N LEU A 422 16.13 15.85 36.14
CA LEU A 422 16.19 14.71 37.06
C LEU A 422 14.94 13.87 36.79
N GLY A 423 15.11 12.73 36.15
CA GLY A 423 14.12 11.68 36.14
C GLY A 423 13.91 11.20 37.58
N ALA A 424 12.70 11.35 38.07
CA ALA A 424 12.26 10.68 39.27
C ALA A 424 11.42 9.48 38.86
N GLY A 425 11.82 8.30 39.36
CA GLY A 425 11.04 7.13 39.69
C GLY A 425 10.24 6.41 38.60
#